data_89b3cef4ad623d46fba45d6b29e59756
#
_entry.id   89b3cef4ad623d46fba45d6b29e59756
#
_cell.length_a   1.000
_cell.length_b   1.000
_cell.length_c   1.000
_cell.angle_alpha   90.00
_cell.angle_beta   90.00
_cell.angle_gamma   90.00
#
_symmetry.space_group_name_H-M   'P 1'
#
loop_
_entity.id
_entity.type
_entity.pdbx_description
1 polymer ?
#
loop_
_entity_poly.entity_id
_entity_poly.type
_entity_poly.pdbx_seq_one_letter_code
_entity_poly.pdbx_strand_id
1 'polypeptide(L)'
;MDTTINVKLEVKEIIFDIQNKAFLTGQAREAGGVNYEAASNMQVSDDEENSYQIRRSLSTSLAVLKSIVSEYLANESSESDNKLDSDIDEDGTIELVFNMPSNFNKSSVDALGKSIHSYLVDKSLADWFAINSATDAAVYLERSVVDLDNVKRALCKRSRPDRPIYS
;
A
#
# COMPACT_ATOMS: atom_id res chain seq x y z
N MET A 1 25.42 11.57 -9.90
CA MET A 1 25.28 10.94 -8.58
C MET A 1 23.83 10.58 -8.38
N ASP A 2 23.55 9.37 -8.03
CA ASP A 2 22.20 8.96 -7.72
C ASP A 2 21.79 9.50 -6.34
N THR A 3 20.51 9.80 -6.19
CA THR A 3 19.94 10.26 -4.94
C THR A 3 19.22 9.08 -4.28
N THR A 4 19.62 8.74 -3.06
CA THR A 4 18.91 7.72 -2.27
C THR A 4 17.78 8.39 -1.51
N ILE A 5 16.58 7.82 -1.60
CA ILE A 5 15.43 8.20 -0.79
C ILE A 5 14.92 6.99 -0.01
N ASN A 6 14.34 7.25 1.14
CA ASN A 6 13.85 6.22 2.03
C ASN A 6 12.39 6.48 2.36
N VAL A 7 11.54 5.47 2.15
CA VAL A 7 10.12 5.47 2.52
C VAL A 7 9.93 4.52 3.68
N LYS A 8 9.45 5.03 4.81
CA LYS A 8 9.14 4.26 6.01
C LYS A 8 7.65 4.28 6.25
N LEU A 9 7.07 3.11 6.40
CA LEU A 9 5.66 2.91 6.67
C LEU A 9 5.50 2.06 7.93
N GLU A 10 4.69 2.52 8.87
CA GLU A 10 4.36 1.73 10.05
C GLU A 10 3.24 0.76 9.72
N VAL A 11 3.46 -0.52 9.98
CA VAL A 11 2.47 -1.58 9.74
C VAL A 11 1.21 -1.35 10.55
N LYS A 12 1.35 -0.86 11.77
CA LYS A 12 0.24 -0.49 12.66
C LYS A 12 -0.72 0.52 12.02
N GLU A 13 -0.20 1.55 11.37
CA GLU A 13 -1.03 2.55 10.69
C GLU A 13 -1.76 1.97 9.48
N ILE A 14 -1.11 1.07 8.73
CA ILE A 14 -1.73 0.38 7.60
C ILE A 14 -2.87 -0.52 8.08
N ILE A 15 -2.64 -1.31 9.12
CA ILE A 15 -3.64 -2.21 9.70
C ILE A 15 -4.83 -1.40 10.24
N PHE A 16 -4.56 -0.29 10.94
CA PHE A 16 -5.62 0.59 11.42
C PHE A 16 -6.50 1.10 10.28
N ASP A 17 -5.92 1.57 9.19
CA ASP A 17 -6.68 2.06 8.04
C ASP A 17 -7.49 0.94 7.37
N ILE A 18 -6.95 -0.27 7.29
CA ILE A 18 -7.68 -1.44 6.77
C ILE A 18 -8.90 -1.74 7.65
N GLN A 19 -8.73 -1.82 8.95
CA GLN A 19 -9.80 -2.09 9.91
C GLN A 19 -10.87 -1.00 9.88
N ASN A 20 -10.45 0.27 9.88
CA ASN A 20 -11.36 1.41 9.87
C ASN A 20 -12.18 1.49 8.57
N LYS A 21 -11.55 1.31 7.43
CA LYS A 21 -12.26 1.30 6.13
C LYS A 21 -13.20 0.10 6.00
N ALA A 22 -12.81 -1.07 6.48
CA ALA A 22 -13.68 -2.25 6.51
C ALA A 22 -14.91 -2.01 7.39
N PHE A 23 -14.73 -1.43 8.57
CA PHE A 23 -15.81 -1.07 9.48
C PHE A 23 -16.77 -0.05 8.83
N LEU A 24 -16.27 1.04 8.29
CA LEU A 24 -17.08 2.07 7.65
C LEU A 24 -17.82 1.54 6.42
N THR A 25 -17.21 0.66 5.64
CA THR A 25 -17.86 0.01 4.50
C THR A 25 -18.99 -0.89 4.98
N GLY A 26 -18.79 -1.67 6.04
CA GLY A 26 -19.83 -2.49 6.66
C GLY A 26 -21.01 -1.67 7.15
N GLN A 27 -20.76 -0.55 7.84
CA GLN A 27 -21.80 0.38 8.27
C GLN A 27 -22.58 0.97 7.09
N ALA A 28 -21.91 1.36 6.02
CA ALA A 28 -22.56 1.91 4.84
C ALA A 28 -23.48 0.87 4.16
N ARG A 29 -23.10 -0.40 4.16
CA ARG A 29 -23.94 -1.48 3.61
C ARG A 29 -25.13 -1.79 4.51
N GLU A 30 -24.96 -1.78 5.81
CA GLU A 30 -26.08 -1.93 6.76
C GLU A 30 -27.12 -0.81 6.57
N ALA A 31 -26.67 0.43 6.49
CA ALA A 31 -27.55 1.57 6.20
C ALA A 31 -28.24 1.48 4.83
N GLY A 32 -27.62 0.81 3.86
CA GLY A 32 -28.17 0.52 2.53
C GLY A 32 -29.12 -0.69 2.46
N GLY A 33 -29.45 -1.32 3.60
CA GLY A 33 -30.41 -2.41 3.69
C GLY A 33 -29.84 -3.83 3.74
N VAL A 34 -28.52 -3.98 3.79
CA VAL A 34 -27.87 -5.28 4.08
C VAL A 34 -28.14 -5.65 5.53
N ASN A 35 -28.42 -6.94 5.83
CA ASN A 35 -28.71 -7.32 7.19
C ASN A 35 -27.47 -7.15 8.10
N TYR A 36 -27.71 -6.95 9.40
CA TYR A 36 -26.66 -6.71 10.39
C TYR A 36 -25.59 -7.80 10.43
N GLU A 37 -25.97 -9.06 10.32
CA GLU A 37 -25.04 -10.20 10.36
C GLU A 37 -24.07 -10.17 9.16
N ALA A 38 -24.59 -9.92 7.95
CA ALA A 38 -23.77 -9.79 6.76
C ALA A 38 -22.83 -8.57 6.83
N ALA A 39 -23.34 -7.44 7.33
CA ALA A 39 -22.53 -6.23 7.52
C ALA A 39 -21.44 -6.43 8.58
N SER A 40 -21.75 -7.14 9.66
CA SER A 40 -20.77 -7.48 10.71
C SER A 40 -19.64 -8.37 10.19
N ASN A 41 -19.94 -9.32 9.32
CA ASN A 41 -18.94 -10.20 8.70
C ASN A 41 -17.98 -9.47 7.72
N MET A 42 -18.31 -8.26 7.31
CA MET A 42 -17.43 -7.42 6.50
C MET A 42 -16.32 -6.75 7.32
N GLN A 43 -16.50 -6.69 8.64
CA GLN A 43 -15.54 -6.05 9.54
C GLN A 43 -14.33 -6.96 9.78
N VAL A 44 -13.16 -6.34 9.90
CA VAL A 44 -11.94 -7.02 10.32
C VAL A 44 -11.87 -6.96 11.85
N SER A 45 -12.04 -8.09 12.50
CA SER A 45 -11.87 -8.19 13.95
C SER A 45 -10.39 -8.34 14.33
N ASP A 46 -10.08 -8.11 15.62
CA ASP A 46 -8.74 -8.31 16.16
C ASP A 46 -8.41 -9.79 16.44
N ASP A 47 -9.24 -10.71 15.97
CA ASP A 47 -8.99 -12.14 16.07
C ASP A 47 -7.69 -12.52 15.35
N GLU A 48 -6.97 -13.46 15.91
CA GLU A 48 -5.67 -13.92 15.39
C GLU A 48 -5.76 -14.35 13.92
N GLU A 49 -6.82 -15.06 13.54
CA GLU A 49 -7.03 -15.53 12.18
C GLU A 49 -7.22 -14.38 11.18
N ASN A 50 -8.02 -13.37 11.53
CA ASN A 50 -8.26 -12.21 10.69
C ASN A 50 -7.01 -11.33 10.59
N SER A 51 -6.33 -11.12 11.69
CA SER A 51 -5.06 -10.40 11.74
C SER A 51 -4.00 -11.09 10.86
N TYR A 52 -3.89 -12.41 10.96
CA TYR A 52 -2.98 -13.19 10.13
C TYR A 52 -3.32 -13.08 8.64
N GLN A 53 -4.60 -13.17 8.28
CA GLN A 53 -5.06 -13.05 6.89
C GLN A 53 -4.74 -11.66 6.31
N ILE A 54 -4.98 -10.60 7.07
CA ILE A 54 -4.65 -9.23 6.66
C ILE A 54 -3.15 -9.05 6.48
N ARG A 55 -2.35 -9.53 7.40
CA ARG A 55 -0.89 -9.48 7.30
C ARG A 55 -0.38 -10.29 6.09
N ARG A 56 -1.00 -11.42 5.78
CA ARG A 56 -0.69 -12.21 4.59
C ARG A 56 -1.00 -11.44 3.30
N SER A 57 -2.17 -10.81 3.21
CA SER A 57 -2.55 -9.95 2.08
C SER A 57 -1.61 -8.77 1.93
N LEU A 58 -1.22 -8.14 3.04
CA LEU A 58 -0.28 -7.04 3.06
C LEU A 58 1.11 -7.47 2.56
N SER A 59 1.62 -8.61 3.01
CA SER A 59 2.89 -9.19 2.54
C SER A 59 2.87 -9.45 1.03
N THR A 60 1.79 -10.03 0.52
CA THR A 60 1.62 -10.29 -0.91
C THR A 60 1.56 -8.99 -1.71
N SER A 61 0.80 -8.01 -1.24
CA SER A 61 0.69 -6.69 -1.89
C SER A 61 2.03 -5.96 -1.93
N LEU A 62 2.81 -6.04 -0.85
CA LEU A 62 4.14 -5.46 -0.77
C LEU A 62 5.10 -6.13 -1.76
N ALA A 63 5.06 -7.45 -1.89
CA ALA A 63 5.88 -8.19 -2.85
C ALA A 63 5.56 -7.78 -4.29
N VAL A 64 4.29 -7.64 -4.64
CA VAL A 64 3.85 -7.16 -5.96
C VAL A 64 4.33 -5.72 -6.20
N LEU A 65 4.19 -4.83 -5.22
CA LEU A 65 4.68 -3.46 -5.32
C LEU A 65 6.19 -3.43 -5.57
N LYS A 66 6.97 -4.15 -4.79
CA LYS A 66 8.43 -4.25 -4.96
C LYS A 66 8.82 -4.73 -6.36
N SER A 67 8.11 -5.70 -6.90
CA SER A 67 8.32 -6.18 -8.27
C SER A 67 8.08 -5.08 -9.31
N ILE A 68 7.03 -4.29 -9.14
CA ILE A 68 6.65 -3.23 -10.09
C ILE A 68 7.64 -2.06 -10.07
N VAL A 69 8.16 -1.71 -8.89
CA VAL A 69 9.11 -0.59 -8.72
C VAL A 69 10.57 -1.05 -8.65
N SER A 70 10.85 -2.30 -9.00
CA SER A 70 12.15 -2.95 -8.81
C SER A 70 13.33 -2.22 -9.46
N GLU A 71 13.11 -1.51 -10.56
CA GLU A 71 14.17 -0.74 -11.23
C GLU A 71 14.70 0.43 -10.39
N TYR A 72 13.93 0.88 -9.39
CA TYR A 72 14.32 1.97 -8.49
C TYR A 72 14.74 1.48 -7.11
N LEU A 73 14.38 0.25 -6.73
CA LEU A 73 14.73 -0.28 -5.41
C LEU A 73 16.20 -0.63 -5.32
N ALA A 74 16.78 -0.39 -4.15
CA ALA A 74 18.07 -0.96 -3.78
C ALA A 74 17.98 -2.49 -3.75
N ASN A 75 19.08 -3.17 -4.10
CA ASN A 75 19.12 -4.63 -4.08
C ASN A 75 18.78 -5.18 -2.70
N GLU A 76 17.85 -6.12 -2.68
CA GLU A 76 17.42 -6.86 -1.50
C GLU A 76 17.88 -8.32 -1.58
N SER A 77 17.44 -9.12 -0.60
CA SER A 77 17.72 -10.54 -0.53
C SER A 77 17.30 -11.28 -1.81
N SER A 78 18.10 -12.26 -2.21
CA SER A 78 17.79 -13.18 -3.31
C SER A 78 16.99 -14.40 -2.86
N GLU A 79 16.63 -14.48 -1.58
CA GLU A 79 15.88 -15.59 -1.02
C GLU A 79 14.41 -15.21 -0.85
N SER A 80 13.53 -16.19 -1.07
CA SER A 80 12.10 -16.07 -0.84
C SER A 80 11.58 -17.29 -0.10
N ASP A 81 10.73 -17.06 0.89
CA ASP A 81 9.96 -18.12 1.57
C ASP A 81 8.48 -17.69 1.68
N ASN A 82 7.66 -18.57 2.22
CA ASN A 82 6.23 -18.32 2.41
C ASN A 82 5.87 -17.89 3.85
N LYS A 83 6.85 -17.59 4.66
CA LYS A 83 6.63 -17.09 6.02
C LYS A 83 6.25 -15.60 5.96
N LEU A 84 5.51 -15.15 6.94
CA LEU A 84 5.35 -13.72 7.15
C LEU A 84 6.69 -13.14 7.61
N ASP A 85 7.16 -12.14 6.87
CA ASP A 85 8.39 -11.44 7.20
C ASP A 85 8.26 -10.69 8.53
N SER A 86 9.40 -10.50 9.20
CA SER A 86 9.47 -9.65 10.38
C SER A 86 9.02 -8.21 10.12
N ASP A 87 9.14 -7.75 8.87
CA ASP A 87 8.71 -6.42 8.44
C ASP A 87 7.18 -6.24 8.44
N ILE A 88 6.42 -7.33 8.47
CA ILE A 88 4.95 -7.35 8.55
C ILE A 88 4.47 -7.69 9.97
N ASP A 89 5.32 -7.59 10.95
CA ASP A 89 4.90 -7.63 12.35
C ASP A 89 4.03 -6.39 12.68
N GLU A 90 3.01 -6.55 13.52
CA GLU A 90 2.04 -5.47 13.83
C GLU A 90 2.71 -4.19 14.34
N ASP A 91 3.78 -4.32 15.10
CA ASP A 91 4.59 -3.21 15.61
C ASP A 91 5.79 -2.90 14.72
N GLY A 92 5.89 -3.51 13.53
CA GLY A 92 6.99 -3.37 12.61
C GLY A 92 6.90 -2.15 11.71
N THR A 93 8.00 -1.89 11.02
CA THR A 93 8.12 -0.81 10.03
C THR A 93 8.53 -1.40 8.69
N ILE A 94 7.82 -1.04 7.62
CA ILE A 94 8.22 -1.35 6.24
C ILE A 94 9.14 -0.23 5.76
N GLU A 95 10.35 -0.60 5.36
CA GLU A 95 11.34 0.34 4.85
C GLU A 95 11.66 0.03 3.39
N LEU A 96 11.46 1.01 2.51
CA LEU A 96 11.77 0.92 1.10
C LEU A 96 12.82 1.96 0.74
N VAL A 97 13.96 1.49 0.27
CA VAL A 97 15.08 2.34 -0.16
C VAL A 97 15.10 2.40 -1.67
N PHE A 98 15.01 3.61 -2.22
CA PHE A 98 15.01 3.85 -3.66
C PHE A 98 16.28 4.58 -4.08
N ASN A 99 16.90 4.10 -5.16
CA ASN A 99 18.01 4.75 -5.84
C ASN A 99 17.46 5.54 -7.02
N MET A 100 17.43 6.85 -6.87
CA MET A 100 16.82 7.76 -7.83
C MET A 100 17.88 8.53 -8.62
N PRO A 101 17.60 8.90 -9.91
CA PRO A 101 18.49 9.74 -10.67
C PRO A 101 18.74 11.09 -9.98
N SER A 102 19.89 11.70 -10.24
CA SER A 102 20.29 12.96 -9.60
C SER A 102 19.31 14.13 -9.81
N ASN A 103 18.53 14.08 -10.90
CA ASN A 103 17.50 15.08 -11.21
C ASN A 103 16.11 14.75 -10.65
N PHE A 104 16.00 13.76 -9.77
CA PHE A 104 14.74 13.42 -9.13
C PHE A 104 14.21 14.58 -8.30
N ASN A 105 12.91 14.85 -8.43
CA ASN A 105 12.26 15.89 -7.65
C ASN A 105 11.86 15.39 -6.26
N LYS A 106 12.65 15.76 -5.26
CA LYS A 106 12.45 15.35 -3.86
C LYS A 106 11.11 15.80 -3.27
N SER A 107 10.44 16.79 -3.86
CA SER A 107 9.10 17.21 -3.40
C SER A 107 8.03 16.13 -3.61
N SER A 108 8.30 15.12 -4.42
CA SER A 108 7.38 13.99 -4.63
C SER A 108 7.54 12.84 -3.64
N VAL A 109 8.51 12.90 -2.71
CA VAL A 109 8.77 11.81 -1.75
C VAL A 109 7.58 11.58 -0.82
N ASP A 110 6.96 12.64 -0.32
CA ASP A 110 5.78 12.51 0.55
C ASP A 110 4.58 11.91 -0.20
N ALA A 111 4.34 12.36 -1.43
CA ALA A 111 3.32 11.78 -2.30
C ALA A 111 3.60 10.29 -2.61
N LEU A 112 4.85 9.93 -2.82
CA LEU A 112 5.28 8.54 -3.03
C LEU A 112 4.94 7.68 -1.81
N GLY A 113 5.32 8.11 -0.61
CA GLY A 113 5.05 7.39 0.62
C GLY A 113 3.55 7.19 0.88
N LYS A 114 2.76 8.25 0.71
CA LYS A 114 1.30 8.19 0.87
C LYS A 114 0.62 7.31 -0.17
N SER A 115 1.08 7.35 -1.41
CA SER A 115 0.53 6.49 -2.48
C SER A 115 0.86 5.01 -2.25
N ILE A 116 2.04 4.69 -1.75
CA ILE A 116 2.41 3.32 -1.36
C ILE A 116 1.53 2.84 -0.22
N HIS A 117 1.34 3.66 0.82
CA HIS A 117 0.45 3.35 1.94
C HIS A 117 -0.97 3.06 1.46
N SER A 118 -1.55 3.94 0.64
CA SER A 118 -2.89 3.77 0.09
C SER A 118 -3.01 2.51 -0.77
N TYR A 119 -2.02 2.22 -1.60
CA TYR A 119 -1.99 0.99 -2.39
C TYR A 119 -2.03 -0.26 -1.52
N LEU A 120 -1.21 -0.33 -0.49
CA LEU A 120 -1.17 -1.47 0.43
C LEU A 120 -2.49 -1.66 1.16
N VAL A 121 -3.11 -0.58 1.61
CA VAL A 121 -4.42 -0.61 2.28
C VAL A 121 -5.51 -1.07 1.31
N ASP A 122 -5.64 -0.43 0.16
CA ASP A 122 -6.75 -0.69 -0.77
C ASP A 122 -6.61 -2.08 -1.43
N LYS A 123 -5.40 -2.54 -1.71
CA LYS A 123 -5.17 -3.88 -2.24
C LYS A 123 -5.48 -4.97 -1.20
N SER A 124 -5.12 -4.76 0.04
CA SER A 124 -5.45 -5.67 1.14
C SER A 124 -6.95 -5.73 1.40
N LEU A 125 -7.65 -4.59 1.32
CA LEU A 125 -9.11 -4.54 1.40
C LEU A 125 -9.80 -5.23 0.23
N ALA A 126 -9.28 -5.11 -0.98
CA ALA A 126 -9.79 -5.84 -2.13
C ALA A 126 -9.71 -7.36 -1.92
N ASP A 127 -8.61 -7.85 -1.38
CA ASP A 127 -8.46 -9.26 -1.04
C ASP A 127 -9.40 -9.70 0.08
N TRP A 128 -9.59 -8.86 1.10
CA TRP A 128 -10.53 -9.11 2.19
C TRP A 128 -11.97 -9.19 1.69
N PHE A 129 -12.43 -8.20 0.95
CA PHE A 129 -13.80 -8.15 0.45
C PHE A 129 -14.06 -9.14 -0.69
N ALA A 130 -13.04 -9.69 -1.34
CA ALA A 130 -13.23 -10.75 -2.33
C ALA A 130 -13.98 -11.96 -1.75
N ILE A 131 -13.86 -12.20 -0.44
CA ILE A 131 -14.55 -13.27 0.27
C ILE A 131 -15.95 -12.83 0.71
N ASN A 132 -16.11 -11.58 1.17
CA ASN A 132 -17.31 -11.08 1.85
C ASN A 132 -18.27 -10.29 0.95
N SER A 133 -17.74 -9.54 -0.01
CA SER A 133 -18.51 -8.64 -0.87
C SER A 133 -17.78 -8.37 -2.18
N ALA A 134 -18.13 -9.09 -3.23
CA ALA A 134 -17.51 -8.93 -4.54
C ALA A 134 -17.62 -7.51 -5.11
N THR A 135 -18.72 -6.80 -4.84
CA THR A 135 -18.93 -5.41 -5.26
C THR A 135 -17.93 -4.47 -4.63
N ASP A 136 -17.72 -4.57 -3.33
CA ASP A 136 -16.75 -3.75 -2.60
C ASP A 136 -15.30 -4.12 -2.95
N ALA A 137 -15.04 -5.41 -3.17
CA ALA A 137 -13.74 -5.87 -3.66
C ALA A 137 -13.37 -5.21 -4.99
N ALA A 138 -14.30 -5.11 -5.93
CA ALA A 138 -14.07 -4.44 -7.21
C ALA A 138 -13.74 -2.96 -7.04
N VAL A 139 -14.44 -2.24 -6.16
CA VAL A 139 -14.18 -0.81 -5.88
C VAL A 139 -12.77 -0.62 -5.32
N TYR A 140 -12.37 -1.40 -4.31
CA TYR A 140 -11.04 -1.28 -3.72
C TYR A 140 -9.93 -1.73 -4.68
N LEU A 141 -10.20 -2.70 -5.54
CA LEU A 141 -9.26 -3.11 -6.58
C LEU A 141 -9.00 -1.97 -7.58
N GLU A 142 -10.04 -1.30 -8.06
CA GLU A 142 -9.92 -0.13 -8.94
C GLU A 142 -9.13 1.00 -8.27
N ARG A 143 -9.39 1.28 -7.00
CA ARG A 143 -8.63 2.29 -6.22
C ARG A 143 -7.18 1.91 -6.10
N SER A 144 -6.86 0.64 -5.87
CA SER A 144 -5.47 0.17 -5.79
C SER A 144 -4.70 0.36 -7.10
N VAL A 145 -5.36 0.21 -8.24
CA VAL A 145 -4.77 0.48 -9.56
C VAL A 145 -4.42 1.96 -9.72
N VAL A 146 -5.31 2.86 -9.29
CA VAL A 146 -5.06 4.30 -9.30
C VAL A 146 -3.90 4.66 -8.37
N ASP A 147 -3.86 4.09 -7.17
CA ASP A 147 -2.77 4.30 -6.22
C ASP A 147 -1.42 3.86 -6.79
N LEU A 148 -1.39 2.71 -7.46
CA LEU A 148 -0.18 2.21 -8.10
C LEU A 148 0.29 3.13 -9.24
N ASP A 149 -0.63 3.69 -10.02
CA ASP A 149 -0.31 4.67 -11.04
C ASP A 149 0.29 5.96 -10.40
N ASN A 150 -0.26 6.40 -9.27
CA ASN A 150 0.29 7.51 -8.50
C ASN A 150 1.70 7.23 -7.97
N VAL A 151 1.99 6.01 -7.53
CA VAL A 151 3.35 5.58 -7.15
C VAL A 151 4.31 5.74 -8.33
N LYS A 152 3.95 5.21 -9.49
CA LYS A 152 4.77 5.31 -10.71
C LYS A 152 4.99 6.77 -11.11
N ARG A 153 3.94 7.59 -11.07
CA ARG A 153 4.04 9.03 -11.38
C ARG A 153 4.98 9.76 -10.42
N ALA A 154 4.91 9.45 -9.13
CA ALA A 154 5.79 10.07 -8.13
C ALA A 154 7.26 9.70 -8.38
N LEU A 155 7.56 8.45 -8.73
CA LEU A 155 8.90 7.99 -9.08
C LEU A 155 9.46 8.64 -10.36
N CYS A 156 8.60 9.01 -11.30
CA CYS A 156 8.99 9.64 -12.56
C CYS A 156 9.18 11.16 -12.48
N LYS A 157 8.91 11.82 -11.35
CA LYS A 157 9.05 13.27 -11.22
C LYS A 157 10.52 13.71 -11.28
N ARG A 158 10.77 14.71 -12.11
CA ARG A 158 12.10 15.28 -12.33
C ARG A 158 12.09 16.78 -12.05
N SER A 159 13.21 17.29 -11.58
CA SER A 159 13.43 18.75 -11.46
C SER A 159 13.58 19.37 -12.83
N ARG A 160 13.11 20.62 -12.98
CA ARG A 160 13.37 21.37 -14.20
C ARG A 160 14.87 21.63 -14.34
N PRO A 161 15.44 21.50 -15.56
CA PRO A 161 16.78 21.98 -15.80
C PRO A 161 16.84 23.51 -15.60
N ASP A 162 17.97 23.98 -15.07
CA ASP A 162 18.23 25.42 -15.02
C ASP A 162 18.29 25.99 -16.42
N ARG A 163 17.64 27.13 -16.66
CA ARG A 163 17.75 27.81 -17.92
C ARG A 163 19.14 28.42 -18.04
N PRO A 164 19.89 28.19 -19.14
CA PRO A 164 21.14 28.90 -19.35
C PRO A 164 20.88 30.40 -19.39
N ILE A 165 21.61 31.13 -18.56
CA ILE A 165 21.61 32.61 -18.62
C ILE A 165 22.52 32.99 -19.78
N TYR A 166 21.94 33.38 -20.89
CA TYR A 166 22.71 34.00 -21.97
C TYR A 166 23.05 35.42 -21.56
N SER A 167 24.31 35.63 -21.25
CA SER A 167 24.87 36.98 -21.02
C SER A 167 25.20 37.64 -22.34
#